data_2fd080b0c7180a0370bfc25beaaeb201
#
_entry.id   2fd080b0c7180a0370bfc25beaaeb201
#
_cell.length_a   1.000
_cell.length_b   1.000
_cell.length_c   1.000
_cell.angle_alpha   90.00
_cell.angle_beta   90.00
_cell.angle_gamma   90.00
#
_symmetry.space_group_name_H-M   'P 1'
#
loop_
_entity.id
_entity.type
_entity.pdbx_description
1 polymer ?
#
loop_
_entity_poly.entity_id
_entity_poly.type
_entity_poly.pdbx_seq_one_letter_code
_entity_poly.pdbx_strand_id
1 'polypeptide(L)'
;VKEMCEVVHAHGGQVYMDGANLNAQVGVTKPALIGADVSHMNLHKTFCIPHGGGGPGMGPIGVKAHLGPFLPGHFTSRSDGAVTAAPYGSASILPISWMYIKMMGAEGLRK
;
A
#
# COMPACT_ATOMS: atom_id res chain seq x y z
N VAL A 1 3.56 -4.84 18.82
CA VAL A 1 2.79 -5.10 17.58
C VAL A 1 3.05 -6.51 17.06
N LYS A 2 4.30 -6.99 16.94
CA LYS A 2 4.60 -8.35 16.45
C LYS A 2 3.86 -9.43 17.23
N GLU A 3 3.99 -9.44 18.54
CA GLU A 3 3.31 -10.40 19.43
C GLU A 3 1.79 -10.40 19.25
N MET A 4 1.19 -9.22 19.04
CA MET A 4 -0.25 -9.12 18.73
C MET A 4 -0.58 -9.82 17.41
N CYS A 5 0.23 -9.60 16.38
CA CYS A 5 0.05 -10.26 15.09
C CYS A 5 0.18 -11.79 15.22
N GLU A 6 1.15 -12.26 15.98
CA GLU A 6 1.35 -13.68 16.26
C GLU A 6 0.14 -14.32 16.95
N VAL A 7 -0.42 -13.64 17.95
CA VAL A 7 -1.65 -14.12 18.64
C VAL A 7 -2.84 -14.17 17.65
N VAL A 8 -3.03 -13.14 16.83
CA VAL A 8 -4.10 -13.11 15.83
C VAL A 8 -3.95 -14.27 14.85
N HIS A 9 -2.74 -14.47 14.33
CA HIS A 9 -2.45 -15.55 13.38
C HIS A 9 -2.63 -16.94 14.00
N ALA A 10 -2.22 -17.12 15.25
CA ALA A 10 -2.40 -18.40 15.97
C ALA A 10 -3.88 -18.80 16.10
N HIS A 11 -4.79 -17.83 16.04
CA HIS A 11 -6.24 -18.06 16.08
C HIS A 11 -6.92 -17.96 14.69
N GLY A 12 -6.14 -18.03 13.60
CA GLY A 12 -6.65 -18.03 12.22
C GLY A 12 -7.08 -16.67 11.69
N GLY A 13 -6.76 -15.58 12.40
CA GLY A 13 -7.06 -14.22 11.98
C GLY A 13 -6.04 -13.67 10.98
N GLN A 14 -6.41 -12.57 10.35
CA GLN A 14 -5.54 -11.80 9.45
C GLN A 14 -5.36 -10.40 10.02
N VAL A 15 -4.20 -9.79 9.73
CA VAL A 15 -3.85 -8.45 10.22
C VAL A 15 -3.84 -7.47 9.07
N TYR A 16 -4.76 -6.51 9.11
CA TYR A 16 -4.75 -5.35 8.22
C TYR A 16 -4.02 -4.19 8.91
N MET A 17 -2.99 -3.69 8.27
CA MET A 17 -2.27 -2.52 8.72
C MET A 17 -2.68 -1.30 7.92
N ASP A 18 -3.30 -0.34 8.58
CA ASP A 18 -3.50 0.98 8.00
C ASP A 18 -2.17 1.72 7.93
N GLY A 19 -1.59 1.69 6.73
CA GLY A 19 -0.34 2.38 6.40
C GLY A 19 -0.57 3.67 5.63
N ALA A 20 -1.73 4.31 5.78
CA ALA A 20 -2.08 5.51 5.04
C ALA A 20 -0.97 6.58 5.10
N ASN A 21 -0.36 6.77 6.26
CA ASN A 21 0.83 7.59 6.43
C ASN A 21 2.00 6.72 6.88
N LEU A 22 3.04 6.63 6.05
CA LEU A 22 4.24 5.85 6.32
C LEU A 22 5.44 6.69 6.79
N ASN A 23 5.27 7.97 7.08
CA ASN A 23 6.40 8.86 7.41
C ASN A 23 7.31 8.32 8.51
N ALA A 24 6.73 7.70 9.54
CA ALA A 24 7.49 7.11 10.64
C ALA A 24 8.12 5.75 10.31
N GLN A 25 7.81 5.16 9.17
CA GLN A 25 8.17 3.79 8.84
C GLN A 25 9.04 3.67 7.59
N VAL A 26 8.92 4.62 6.65
CA VAL A 26 9.63 4.55 5.37
C VAL A 26 11.15 4.48 5.59
N GLY A 27 11.78 3.48 4.99
CA GLY A 27 13.21 3.25 5.17
C GLY A 27 13.65 2.68 6.53
N VAL A 28 12.73 2.51 7.48
CA VAL A 28 12.99 2.02 8.85
C VAL A 28 12.45 0.61 9.06
N THR A 29 11.21 0.36 8.65
CA THR A 29 10.58 -0.96 8.80
C THR A 29 9.77 -1.35 7.57
N LYS A 30 9.29 -2.59 7.56
CA LYS A 30 8.43 -3.14 6.50
C LYS A 30 7.18 -3.73 7.13
N PRO A 31 5.97 -3.36 6.67
CA PRO A 31 4.71 -3.91 7.20
C PRO A 31 4.68 -5.43 7.31
N ALA A 32 5.18 -6.14 6.30
CA ALA A 32 5.22 -7.60 6.31
C ALA A 32 6.10 -8.18 7.43
N LEU A 33 7.19 -7.50 7.80
CA LEU A 33 8.10 -7.95 8.87
C LEU A 33 7.54 -7.72 10.28
N ILE A 34 6.58 -6.83 10.43
CA ILE A 34 5.86 -6.64 11.70
C ILE A 34 4.63 -7.54 11.83
N GLY A 35 4.27 -8.27 10.79
CA GLY A 35 3.20 -9.25 10.85
C GLY A 35 1.94 -8.88 10.06
N ALA A 36 1.92 -7.74 9.35
CA ALA A 36 0.78 -7.38 8.52
C ALA A 36 0.60 -8.35 7.35
N ASP A 37 -0.65 -8.75 7.09
CA ASP A 37 -1.05 -9.56 5.94
C ASP A 37 -1.48 -8.68 4.78
N VAL A 38 -2.10 -7.55 5.10
CA VAL A 38 -2.49 -6.50 4.15
C VAL A 38 -2.00 -5.15 4.68
N SER A 39 -1.50 -4.31 3.81
CA SER A 39 -1.23 -2.91 4.12
C SER A 39 -1.58 -2.03 2.93
N HIS A 40 -2.23 -0.89 3.19
CA HIS A 40 -2.40 0.16 2.19
C HIS A 40 -1.55 1.38 2.53
N MET A 41 -1.30 2.21 1.53
CA MET A 41 -0.61 3.48 1.71
C MET A 41 -1.26 4.56 0.85
N ASN A 42 -1.25 5.79 1.31
CA ASN A 42 -1.70 6.93 0.52
C ASN A 42 -0.50 7.69 -0.04
N LEU A 43 -0.42 7.74 -1.37
CA LEU A 43 0.71 8.41 -2.03
C LEU A 43 0.69 9.94 -1.82
N HIS A 44 -0.46 10.52 -1.53
CA HIS A 44 -0.63 11.95 -1.23
C HIS A 44 -0.20 12.33 0.21
N LYS A 45 0.30 11.39 0.98
CA LYS A 45 0.89 11.65 2.31
C LYS A 45 2.41 11.54 2.24
N THR A 46 2.93 10.34 2.32
CA THR A 46 4.38 10.09 2.36
C THR A 46 5.08 10.24 1.00
N PHE A 47 4.37 10.07 -0.12
CA PHE A 47 4.95 9.93 -1.46
C PHE A 47 4.59 11.05 -2.44
N CYS A 48 4.26 12.22 -1.92
CA CYS A 48 4.30 13.52 -2.63
C CYS A 48 3.28 13.74 -3.76
N ILE A 49 2.29 12.89 -3.99
CA ILE A 49 1.27 13.25 -4.98
C ILE A 49 0.33 14.33 -4.44
N PRO A 50 -0.21 15.20 -5.30
CA PRO A 50 -1.19 16.20 -4.87
C PRO A 50 -2.50 15.52 -4.48
N HIS A 51 -3.16 16.03 -3.43
CA HIS A 51 -4.52 15.64 -3.04
C HIS A 51 -5.56 16.68 -3.47
N GLY A 52 -5.22 17.96 -3.37
CA GLY A 52 -6.01 19.08 -3.88
C GLY A 52 -7.43 19.15 -3.32
N GLY A 53 -7.63 18.76 -2.06
CA GLY A 53 -8.97 18.72 -1.46
C GLY A 53 -9.90 17.65 -2.02
N GLY A 54 -9.35 16.58 -2.61
CA GLY A 54 -10.11 15.47 -3.18
C GLY A 54 -9.80 15.19 -4.65
N GLY A 55 -8.61 15.54 -5.09
CA GLY A 55 -8.12 15.28 -6.45
C GLY A 55 -7.90 13.79 -6.73
N PRO A 56 -7.16 13.48 -7.80
CA PRO A 56 -6.91 12.10 -8.22
C PRO A 56 -6.33 11.28 -7.06
N GLY A 57 -6.90 10.11 -6.82
CA GLY A 57 -6.51 9.21 -5.74
C GLY A 57 -5.67 8.04 -6.23
N MET A 58 -4.69 7.67 -5.42
CA MET A 58 -3.94 6.44 -5.59
C MET A 58 -3.58 5.89 -4.20
N GLY A 59 -4.10 4.71 -3.91
CA GLY A 59 -3.88 4.00 -2.65
C GLY A 59 -3.39 2.57 -2.94
N PRO A 60 -2.10 2.38 -3.22
CA PRO A 60 -1.57 1.04 -3.43
C PRO A 60 -1.78 0.17 -2.20
N ILE A 61 -2.08 -1.11 -2.42
CA ILE A 61 -2.10 -2.11 -1.37
C ILE A 61 -1.03 -3.16 -1.63
N GLY A 62 -0.42 -3.64 -0.55
CA GLY A 62 0.42 -4.82 -0.56
C GLY A 62 -0.22 -5.92 0.26
N VAL A 63 -0.19 -7.14 -0.23
CA VAL A 63 -0.72 -8.31 0.47
C VAL A 63 0.32 -9.42 0.52
N LYS A 64 0.24 -10.29 1.55
CA LYS A 64 1.01 -11.53 1.57
C LYS A 64 0.51 -12.50 0.50
N ALA A 65 1.37 -13.39 0.05
CA ALA A 65 1.12 -14.28 -1.10
C ALA A 65 -0.19 -15.08 -0.98
N HIS A 66 -0.55 -15.53 0.21
CA HIS A 66 -1.77 -16.31 0.44
C HIS A 66 -3.07 -15.51 0.17
N LEU A 67 -3.01 -14.18 0.20
CA LEU A 67 -4.13 -13.30 -0.11
C LEU A 67 -4.19 -12.89 -1.58
N GLY A 68 -3.14 -13.17 -2.36
CA GLY A 68 -3.09 -12.86 -3.78
C GLY A 68 -4.30 -13.32 -4.60
N PRO A 69 -4.80 -14.57 -4.41
CA PRO A 69 -5.99 -15.06 -5.11
C PRO A 69 -7.29 -14.28 -4.82
N PHE A 70 -7.33 -13.55 -3.72
CA PHE A 70 -8.51 -12.77 -3.27
C PHE A 70 -8.46 -11.31 -3.71
N LEU A 71 -7.39 -10.88 -4.36
CA LEU A 71 -7.31 -9.53 -4.90
C LEU A 71 -8.38 -9.31 -5.98
N PRO A 72 -8.94 -8.07 -6.09
CA PRO A 72 -9.87 -7.74 -7.15
C PRO A 72 -9.31 -8.02 -8.53
N GLY A 73 -10.14 -8.57 -9.40
CA GLY A 73 -9.83 -8.76 -10.79
C GLY A 73 -10.17 -7.52 -11.64
N HIS A 74 -9.92 -7.64 -12.92
CA HIS A 74 -10.34 -6.67 -13.93
C HIS A 74 -10.47 -7.38 -15.27
N PHE A 75 -11.34 -6.90 -16.16
CA PHE A 75 -11.59 -7.55 -17.44
C PHE A 75 -10.33 -7.70 -18.33
N THR A 76 -9.28 -6.91 -18.08
CA THR A 76 -8.00 -7.02 -18.80
C THR A 76 -7.04 -8.06 -18.20
N SER A 77 -7.30 -8.52 -16.99
CA SER A 77 -6.45 -9.49 -16.28
C SER A 77 -7.23 -10.71 -15.79
N ARG A 78 -8.36 -10.48 -15.16
CA ARG A 78 -9.29 -11.48 -14.64
C ARG A 78 -10.70 -10.91 -14.78
N SER A 79 -11.63 -11.69 -15.28
CA SER A 79 -13.00 -11.22 -15.53
C SER A 79 -13.86 -11.08 -14.29
N ASP A 80 -13.51 -11.78 -13.21
CA ASP A 80 -14.29 -11.87 -11.97
C ASP A 80 -13.76 -10.93 -10.90
N GLY A 81 -14.67 -10.44 -10.06
CA GLY A 81 -14.35 -9.66 -8.87
C GLY A 81 -13.81 -8.24 -9.14
N ALA A 82 -14.12 -7.65 -10.29
CA ALA A 82 -13.76 -6.26 -10.56
C ALA A 82 -14.53 -5.30 -9.65
N VAL A 83 -13.84 -4.42 -8.96
CA VAL A 83 -14.43 -3.43 -8.04
C VAL A 83 -14.51 -2.03 -8.64
N THR A 84 -13.84 -1.78 -9.76
CA THR A 84 -13.79 -0.49 -10.45
C THR A 84 -13.47 -0.66 -11.93
N ALA A 85 -13.89 0.30 -12.74
CA ALA A 85 -13.54 0.36 -14.16
C ALA A 85 -12.08 0.74 -14.40
N ALA A 86 -11.43 1.43 -13.46
CA ALA A 86 -10.02 1.80 -13.52
C ALA A 86 -9.18 0.84 -12.66
N PRO A 87 -8.53 -0.17 -13.26
CA PRO A 87 -7.86 -1.24 -12.48
C PRO A 87 -6.68 -0.75 -11.65
N TYR A 88 -6.08 0.35 -12.04
CA TYR A 88 -4.91 0.94 -11.39
C TYR A 88 -5.17 2.35 -10.84
N GLY A 89 -6.44 2.70 -10.58
CA GLY A 89 -6.81 4.03 -10.10
C GLY A 89 -6.32 5.15 -11.02
N SER A 90 -5.83 6.23 -10.46
CA SER A 90 -5.25 7.36 -11.20
C SER A 90 -3.76 7.12 -11.52
N ALA A 91 -3.45 6.09 -12.27
CA ALA A 91 -2.08 5.63 -12.52
C ALA A 91 -1.16 6.70 -13.16
N SER A 92 -1.73 7.68 -13.85
CA SER A 92 -0.99 8.79 -14.47
C SER A 92 -0.20 9.65 -13.49
N ILE A 93 -0.54 9.62 -12.19
CA ILE A 93 0.19 10.36 -11.14
C ILE A 93 1.35 9.58 -10.52
N LEU A 94 1.49 8.29 -10.81
CA LEU A 94 2.58 7.45 -10.29
C LEU A 94 4.00 7.97 -10.60
N PRO A 95 4.27 8.60 -11.76
CA PRO A 95 5.57 9.20 -12.05
C PRO A 95 6.00 10.24 -11.02
N ILE A 96 5.07 10.94 -10.36
CA ILE A 96 5.38 11.92 -9.31
C ILE A 96 6.02 11.21 -8.11
N SER A 97 5.39 10.17 -7.59
CA SER A 97 5.95 9.39 -6.48
C SER A 97 7.25 8.69 -6.86
N TRP A 98 7.33 8.16 -8.08
CA TRP A 98 8.54 7.54 -8.59
C TRP A 98 9.72 8.54 -8.62
N MET A 99 9.50 9.73 -9.17
CA MET A 99 10.50 10.79 -9.22
C MET A 99 10.92 11.20 -7.80
N TYR A 100 9.96 11.43 -6.92
CA TYR A 100 10.22 11.79 -5.52
C TYR A 100 11.11 10.76 -4.82
N ILE A 101 10.77 9.47 -4.93
CA ILE A 101 11.57 8.38 -4.34
C ILE A 101 12.97 8.33 -4.94
N LYS A 102 13.11 8.53 -6.25
CA LYS A 102 14.41 8.55 -6.94
C LYS A 102 15.27 9.75 -6.51
N MET A 103 14.68 10.91 -6.36
CA MET A 103 15.38 12.13 -5.93
C MET A 103 15.83 12.05 -4.47
N MET A 104 14.96 11.57 -3.59
CA MET A 104 15.25 11.46 -2.16
C MET A 104 16.25 10.35 -1.86
N GLY A 105 16.12 9.23 -2.54
CA GLY A 105 16.88 8.02 -2.22
C GLY A 105 16.59 7.50 -0.82
N ALA A 106 17.27 6.44 -0.42
CA ALA A 106 17.06 5.82 0.89
C ALA A 106 17.41 6.76 2.06
N GLU A 107 18.41 7.60 1.87
CA GLU A 107 18.86 8.54 2.90
C GLU A 107 17.88 9.70 3.11
N GLY A 108 17.43 10.30 2.00
CA GLY A 108 16.46 11.39 2.06
C GLY A 108 15.12 10.96 2.61
N LEU A 109 14.67 9.75 2.28
CA LEU A 109 13.40 9.20 2.80
C LEU A 109 13.43 8.87 4.30
N ARG A 110 14.60 8.78 4.92
CA ARG A 110 14.76 8.54 6.37
C ARG A 110 14.82 9.81 7.21
N LYS A 111 15.05 10.96 6.59
CA LYS A 111 15.11 12.28 7.23
C LYS A 111 13.73 12.91 7.38
#